data_cac138baba146f5d3d7f8ed89ddcbdbc
#
_entry.id   cac138baba146f5d3d7f8ed89ddcbdbc
#
_cell.length_a   1.000
_cell.length_b   1.000
_cell.length_c   1.000
_cell.angle_alpha   90.00
_cell.angle_beta   90.00
_cell.angle_gamma   90.00
#
_symmetry.space_group_name_H-M   'P 1'
#
loop_
_entity.id
_entity.type
_entity.pdbx_description
1 polymer ?
#
loop_
_entity_poly.entity_id
_entity_poly.type
_entity_poly.pdbx_seq_one_letter_code
_entity_poly.pdbx_strand_id
1 'polypeptide(L)'
;MMKKNHPFHLVDFSPWPLLGSMSTFMMMIGFIKWFHMNNENLLMMSMLTNLLILFQWWRDIVRESTLQGHHTMKVTVGLRLGMMLFITSEILFFTGFFWSFFHSSLSPSIELGMNWPPKGIKPFNPLEIPLLNTMILLSSGLSITWAHHSMMENNYKKSFQGLFITILLGFYFSLLQMFEYLEAPFTIADSVFGSTFFMTTGLHGLHVIIGSLFLLVCLMRIFINHFSSKHHFGFEAAAWYWHFVDVVWLFLYISIYWWSG
;
A
#
# COMPACT_ATOMS: atom_id res chain seq x y z
N MET A 1 13.52 35.56 8.91
CA MET A 1 12.28 34.79 8.66
C MET A 1 11.09 35.71 8.89
N MET A 2 10.29 35.98 7.86
CA MET A 2 9.03 36.72 8.04
C MET A 2 8.10 35.90 8.94
N LYS A 3 7.65 36.45 10.08
CA LYS A 3 6.60 35.86 10.90
C LYS A 3 5.33 35.77 10.03
N LYS A 4 4.96 34.56 9.62
CA LYS A 4 3.68 34.33 8.93
C LYS A 4 2.55 34.56 9.95
N ASN A 5 1.68 35.54 9.68
CA ASN A 5 0.58 35.90 10.59
C ASN A 5 -0.64 34.97 10.49
N HIS A 6 -0.50 33.79 9.84
CA HIS A 6 -1.56 32.81 9.68
C HIS A 6 -1.04 31.38 9.96
N PRO A 7 -1.89 30.48 10.47
CA PRO A 7 -1.51 29.12 10.81
C PRO A 7 -1.54 28.13 9.63
N PHE A 8 -1.79 28.59 8.42
CA PHE A 8 -1.95 27.77 7.21
C PHE A 8 -0.62 27.60 6.50
N HIS A 9 -0.48 26.48 5.78
CA HIS A 9 0.62 26.26 4.86
C HIS A 9 0.19 26.72 3.45
N LEU A 10 0.64 27.89 3.05
CA LEU A 10 0.55 28.33 1.67
C LEU A 10 1.73 27.72 0.92
N VAL A 11 1.42 26.78 0.03
CA VAL A 11 2.44 26.03 -0.73
C VAL A 11 3.10 26.98 -1.74
N ASP A 12 4.43 26.96 -1.76
CA ASP A 12 5.23 27.73 -2.72
C ASP A 12 5.09 27.15 -4.14
N PHE A 13 5.30 27.95 -5.17
CA PHE A 13 5.26 27.50 -6.56
C PHE A 13 6.31 26.41 -6.79
N SER A 14 5.87 25.29 -7.37
CA SER A 14 6.74 24.16 -7.69
C SER A 14 6.39 23.57 -9.04
N PRO A 15 7.35 22.99 -9.77
CA PRO A 15 7.11 22.38 -11.08
C PRO A 15 6.47 20.99 -10.98
N TRP A 16 6.40 20.37 -9.77
CA TRP A 16 6.05 18.97 -9.59
C TRP A 16 4.65 18.61 -10.07
N PRO A 17 3.58 19.39 -9.80
CA PRO A 17 2.24 19.07 -10.28
C PRO A 17 2.14 19.03 -11.81
N LEU A 18 2.78 19.97 -12.49
CA LEU A 18 2.81 20.03 -13.95
C LEU A 18 3.59 18.85 -14.54
N LEU A 19 4.81 18.62 -14.03
CA LEU A 19 5.63 17.50 -14.49
C LEU A 19 4.98 16.15 -14.19
N GLY A 20 4.32 16.00 -13.03
CA GLY A 20 3.59 14.80 -12.65
C GLY A 20 2.42 14.52 -13.61
N SER A 21 1.63 15.53 -13.96
CA SER A 21 0.53 15.36 -14.90
C SER A 21 1.02 14.97 -16.31
N MET A 22 2.10 15.59 -16.79
CA MET A 22 2.68 15.25 -18.09
C MET A 22 3.26 13.83 -18.12
N SER A 23 3.98 13.42 -17.07
CA SER A 23 4.57 12.08 -17.03
C SER A 23 3.54 10.96 -16.87
N THR A 24 2.46 11.18 -16.10
CA THR A 24 1.33 10.23 -16.02
C THR A 24 0.57 10.15 -17.33
N PHE A 25 0.37 11.26 -18.04
CA PHE A 25 -0.20 11.25 -19.38
C PHE A 25 0.66 10.44 -20.36
N MET A 26 1.98 10.65 -20.37
CA MET A 26 2.91 9.84 -21.18
C MET A 26 2.85 8.35 -20.80
N MET A 27 2.64 8.03 -19.54
CA MET A 27 2.51 6.64 -19.08
C MET A 27 1.23 5.99 -19.66
N MET A 28 0.10 6.69 -19.70
CA MET A 28 -1.14 6.18 -20.31
C MET A 28 -0.96 5.94 -21.81
N ILE A 29 -0.33 6.86 -22.54
CA ILE A 29 0.03 6.65 -23.95
C ILE A 29 0.99 5.48 -24.09
N GLY A 30 1.92 5.32 -23.16
CA GLY A 30 2.88 4.22 -23.11
C GLY A 30 2.19 2.86 -23.01
N PHE A 31 1.14 2.71 -22.18
CA PHE A 31 0.33 1.49 -22.10
C PHE A 31 -0.37 1.18 -23.43
N ILE A 32 -1.00 2.18 -24.07
CA ILE A 32 -1.64 2.01 -25.37
C ILE A 32 -0.64 1.54 -26.42
N LYS A 33 0.54 2.17 -26.46
CA LYS A 33 1.60 1.78 -27.40
C LYS A 33 2.15 0.38 -27.13
N TRP A 34 2.25 -0.02 -25.88
CA TRP A 34 2.67 -1.37 -25.51
C TRP A 34 1.63 -2.42 -25.95
N PHE A 35 0.36 -2.21 -25.64
CA PHE A 35 -0.70 -3.18 -25.96
C PHE A 35 -0.96 -3.31 -27.48
N HIS A 36 -0.86 -2.21 -28.25
CA HIS A 36 -1.21 -2.23 -29.68
C HIS A 36 0.02 -2.38 -30.60
N MET A 37 1.20 -1.96 -30.17
CA MET A 37 2.42 -1.93 -30.99
C MET A 37 3.55 -2.78 -30.45
N ASN A 38 3.38 -3.48 -29.33
CA ASN A 38 4.42 -4.22 -28.60
C ASN A 38 5.70 -3.39 -28.33
N ASN A 39 5.54 -2.08 -28.10
CA ASN A 39 6.66 -1.18 -27.86
C ASN A 39 6.54 -0.54 -26.47
N GLU A 40 7.38 -0.95 -25.54
CA GLU A 40 7.38 -0.55 -24.13
C GLU A 40 8.26 0.66 -23.80
N ASN A 41 9.05 1.16 -24.76
CA ASN A 41 10.06 2.22 -24.49
C ASN A 41 9.46 3.46 -23.84
N LEU A 42 8.30 3.93 -24.33
CA LEU A 42 7.64 5.11 -23.78
C LEU A 42 7.10 4.85 -22.38
N LEU A 43 6.59 3.64 -22.13
CA LEU A 43 6.11 3.23 -20.81
C LEU A 43 7.25 3.23 -19.79
N MET A 44 8.37 2.60 -20.11
CA MET A 44 9.54 2.54 -19.23
C MET A 44 10.11 3.93 -18.92
N MET A 45 10.24 4.78 -19.93
CA MET A 45 10.70 6.16 -19.77
C MET A 45 9.75 6.99 -18.89
N SER A 46 8.45 6.84 -19.08
CA SER A 46 7.45 7.56 -18.29
C SER A 46 7.37 7.04 -16.85
N MET A 47 7.52 5.75 -16.61
CA MET A 47 7.63 5.18 -15.25
C MET A 47 8.86 5.74 -14.52
N LEU A 48 10.01 5.76 -15.17
CA LEU A 48 11.23 6.30 -14.58
C LEU A 48 11.08 7.80 -14.25
N THR A 49 10.53 8.59 -15.16
CA THR A 49 10.29 10.02 -14.91
C THR A 49 9.30 10.25 -13.78
N ASN A 50 8.22 9.46 -13.69
CA ASN A 50 7.29 9.51 -12.56
C ASN A 50 7.97 9.23 -11.22
N LEU A 51 8.79 8.20 -11.13
CA LEU A 51 9.53 7.88 -9.90
C LEU A 51 10.47 9.01 -9.48
N LEU A 52 11.18 9.64 -10.42
CA LEU A 52 12.04 10.78 -10.15
C LEU A 52 11.24 11.99 -9.65
N ILE A 53 10.09 12.28 -10.27
CA ILE A 53 9.22 13.38 -9.87
C ILE A 53 8.67 13.14 -8.47
N LEU A 54 8.16 11.93 -8.17
CA LEU A 54 7.66 11.56 -6.84
C LEU A 54 8.74 11.71 -5.77
N PHE A 55 9.96 11.24 -6.05
CA PHE A 55 11.07 11.37 -5.12
C PHE A 55 11.38 12.85 -4.81
N GLN A 56 11.46 13.71 -5.83
CA GLN A 56 11.74 15.12 -5.65
C GLN A 56 10.61 15.85 -4.93
N TRP A 57 9.36 15.55 -5.27
CA TRP A 57 8.18 16.15 -4.65
C TRP A 57 8.10 15.80 -3.16
N TRP A 58 8.22 14.53 -2.83
CA TRP A 58 8.18 14.10 -1.43
C TRP A 58 9.39 14.59 -0.63
N ARG A 59 10.55 14.69 -1.25
CA ARG A 59 11.71 15.33 -0.62
C ARG A 59 11.40 16.77 -0.22
N ASP A 60 10.77 17.53 -1.10
CA ASP A 60 10.43 18.93 -0.81
C ASP A 60 9.38 19.03 0.30
N ILE A 61 8.35 18.16 0.32
CA ILE A 61 7.39 18.06 1.43
C ILE A 61 8.11 17.78 2.76
N VAL A 62 9.07 16.87 2.77
CA VAL A 62 9.86 16.58 3.97
C VAL A 62 10.65 17.81 4.43
N ARG A 63 11.25 18.57 3.51
CA ARG A 63 11.98 19.81 3.83
C ARG A 63 11.05 20.89 4.39
N GLU A 64 9.88 21.05 3.83
CA GLU A 64 8.86 22.00 4.31
C GLU A 64 8.43 21.67 5.74
N SER A 65 8.28 20.39 6.07
CA SER A 65 7.89 19.94 7.40
C SER A 65 8.99 20.08 8.44
N THR A 66 10.25 19.71 8.10
CA THR A 66 11.36 19.60 9.05
C THR A 66 12.20 20.83 9.15
N LEU A 67 12.57 21.47 8.03
CA LEU A 67 13.50 22.59 7.98
C LEU A 67 12.79 23.95 7.93
N GLN A 68 11.63 24.04 7.31
CA GLN A 68 10.93 25.30 7.11
C GLN A 68 9.82 25.56 8.15
N GLY A 69 9.43 24.53 8.93
CA GLY A 69 8.46 24.67 10.01
C GLY A 69 7.04 25.01 9.56
N HIS A 70 6.64 24.58 8.36
CA HIS A 70 5.30 24.86 7.82
C HIS A 70 4.19 23.97 8.43
N HIS A 71 4.54 22.94 9.19
CA HIS A 71 3.58 22.06 9.84
C HIS A 71 3.10 22.64 11.17
N THR A 72 2.20 23.61 11.12
CA THR A 72 1.50 24.14 12.29
C THR A 72 0.48 23.12 12.82
N MET A 73 -0.06 23.34 14.03
CA MET A 73 -1.07 22.46 14.63
C MET A 73 -2.32 22.28 13.75
N LYS A 74 -2.78 23.34 13.07
CA LYS A 74 -3.93 23.25 12.14
C LYS A 74 -3.58 22.45 10.88
N VAL A 75 -2.38 22.58 10.37
CA VAL A 75 -1.92 21.82 9.20
C VAL A 75 -1.80 20.33 9.54
N THR A 76 -1.29 19.96 10.71
CA THR A 76 -1.19 18.55 11.12
C THR A 76 -2.55 17.89 11.31
N VAL A 77 -3.55 18.61 11.85
CA VAL A 77 -4.94 18.13 11.91
C VAL A 77 -5.51 17.90 10.51
N GLY A 78 -5.28 18.83 9.58
CA GLY A 78 -5.70 18.69 8.19
C GLY A 78 -5.05 17.50 7.48
N LEU A 79 -3.76 17.27 7.71
CA LEU A 79 -3.03 16.12 7.15
C LEU A 79 -3.55 14.78 7.68
N ARG A 80 -3.88 14.70 8.98
CA ARG A 80 -4.50 13.51 9.57
C ARG A 80 -5.87 13.23 8.96
N LEU A 81 -6.70 14.26 8.80
CA LEU A 81 -7.99 14.12 8.12
C LEU A 81 -7.82 13.65 6.67
N GLY A 82 -6.87 14.23 5.94
CA GLY A 82 -6.53 13.80 4.58
C GLY A 82 -6.13 12.32 4.51
N MET A 83 -5.31 11.83 5.44
CA MET A 83 -4.92 10.42 5.50
C MET A 83 -6.09 9.50 5.82
N MET A 84 -7.00 9.90 6.72
CA MET A 84 -8.23 9.13 7.00
C MET A 84 -9.12 9.04 5.77
N LEU A 85 -9.33 10.13 5.03
CA LEU A 85 -10.10 10.13 3.80
C LEU A 85 -9.46 9.28 2.71
N PHE A 86 -8.13 9.31 2.59
CA PHE A 86 -7.39 8.47 1.68
C PHE A 86 -7.60 6.97 2.00
N ILE A 87 -7.42 6.55 3.27
CA ILE A 87 -7.67 5.17 3.69
C ILE A 87 -9.13 4.77 3.42
N THR A 88 -10.09 5.66 3.67
CA THR A 88 -11.50 5.39 3.37
C THR A 88 -11.71 5.13 1.87
N SER A 89 -11.07 5.89 1.00
CA SER A 89 -11.16 5.66 -0.46
C SER A 89 -10.59 4.29 -0.86
N GLU A 90 -9.49 3.87 -0.24
CA GLU A 90 -8.89 2.56 -0.49
C GLU A 90 -9.76 1.40 0.04
N ILE A 91 -10.44 1.58 1.18
CA ILE A 91 -11.43 0.61 1.68
C ILE A 91 -12.56 0.45 0.65
N LEU A 92 -13.10 1.55 0.11
CA LEU A 92 -14.15 1.50 -0.90
C LEU A 92 -13.67 0.83 -2.20
N PHE A 93 -12.43 1.04 -2.58
CA PHE A 93 -11.80 0.38 -3.71
C PHE A 93 -11.77 -1.15 -3.51
N PHE A 94 -11.29 -1.64 -2.38
CA PHE A 94 -11.30 -3.08 -2.06
C PHE A 94 -12.72 -3.63 -1.91
N THR A 95 -13.66 -2.87 -1.38
CA THR A 95 -15.07 -3.26 -1.28
C THR A 95 -15.65 -3.64 -2.64
N GLY A 96 -15.28 -2.94 -3.72
CA GLY A 96 -15.68 -3.28 -5.08
C GLY A 96 -15.19 -4.68 -5.52
N PHE A 97 -13.96 -5.06 -5.18
CA PHE A 97 -13.43 -6.39 -5.49
C PHE A 97 -14.07 -7.49 -4.63
N PHE A 98 -14.26 -7.25 -3.35
CA PHE A 98 -15.01 -8.19 -2.50
C PHE A 98 -16.45 -8.38 -2.98
N TRP A 99 -17.10 -7.30 -3.40
CA TRP A 99 -18.42 -7.40 -4.01
C TRP A 99 -18.41 -8.25 -5.27
N SER A 100 -17.47 -8.04 -6.17
CA SER A 100 -17.32 -8.87 -7.38
C SER A 100 -17.15 -10.35 -7.04
N PHE A 101 -16.32 -10.65 -6.04
CA PHE A 101 -16.11 -12.02 -5.56
C PHE A 101 -17.39 -12.64 -4.99
N PHE A 102 -18.08 -11.96 -4.06
CA PHE A 102 -19.30 -12.47 -3.44
C PHE A 102 -20.46 -12.54 -4.42
N HIS A 103 -20.58 -11.60 -5.35
CA HIS A 103 -21.59 -11.66 -6.42
C HIS A 103 -21.46 -12.95 -7.25
N SER A 104 -20.25 -13.37 -7.55
CA SER A 104 -19.99 -14.58 -8.34
C SER A 104 -20.04 -15.86 -7.51
N SER A 105 -19.63 -15.83 -6.25
CA SER A 105 -19.60 -17.01 -5.36
C SER A 105 -20.96 -17.38 -4.82
N LEU A 106 -21.81 -16.40 -4.49
CA LEU A 106 -23.13 -16.64 -3.92
C LEU A 106 -24.18 -17.03 -4.97
N SER A 107 -23.93 -16.71 -6.24
CA SER A 107 -24.80 -17.09 -7.36
C SER A 107 -23.97 -17.59 -8.55
N PRO A 108 -23.35 -18.79 -8.43
CA PRO A 108 -22.56 -19.36 -9.51
C PRO A 108 -23.40 -19.59 -10.76
N SER A 109 -22.82 -19.34 -11.95
CA SER A 109 -23.54 -19.51 -13.21
C SER A 109 -23.87 -20.97 -13.50
N ILE A 110 -25.02 -21.19 -14.14
CA ILE A 110 -25.49 -22.54 -14.53
C ILE A 110 -24.49 -23.20 -15.48
N GLU A 111 -23.86 -22.43 -16.37
CA GLU A 111 -22.86 -22.87 -17.33
C GLU A 111 -21.63 -23.49 -16.68
N LEU A 112 -21.27 -23.05 -15.47
CA LEU A 112 -20.15 -23.57 -14.68
C LEU A 112 -20.59 -24.68 -13.68
N GLY A 113 -21.85 -25.16 -13.77
CA GLY A 113 -22.39 -26.24 -12.97
C GLY A 113 -22.86 -25.83 -11.58
N MET A 114 -23.13 -24.54 -11.33
CA MET A 114 -23.66 -23.96 -10.09
C MET A 114 -22.85 -24.29 -8.84
N ASN A 115 -21.54 -24.54 -8.99
CA ASN A 115 -20.62 -24.83 -7.90
C ASN A 115 -19.59 -23.72 -7.74
N TRP A 116 -19.18 -23.46 -6.51
CA TRP A 116 -18.08 -22.56 -6.18
C TRP A 116 -17.08 -23.24 -5.26
N PRO A 117 -15.78 -23.22 -5.54
CA PRO A 117 -15.16 -22.79 -6.80
C PRO A 117 -15.61 -23.63 -8.02
N PRO A 118 -15.48 -23.10 -9.26
CA PRO A 118 -15.86 -23.84 -10.47
C PRO A 118 -15.14 -25.16 -10.59
N LYS A 119 -15.81 -26.18 -11.17
CA LYS A 119 -15.22 -27.50 -11.38
C LYS A 119 -13.93 -27.41 -12.22
N GLY A 120 -12.84 -28.01 -11.68
CA GLY A 120 -11.52 -28.00 -12.30
C GLY A 120 -10.53 -27.04 -11.65
N ILE A 121 -11.00 -26.08 -10.84
CA ILE A 121 -10.12 -25.23 -10.03
C ILE A 121 -9.89 -25.90 -8.68
N LYS A 122 -8.62 -26.02 -8.30
CA LYS A 122 -8.21 -26.45 -6.96
C LYS A 122 -7.77 -25.20 -6.19
N PRO A 123 -8.56 -24.73 -5.20
CA PRO A 123 -8.17 -23.60 -4.37
C PRO A 123 -6.95 -23.98 -3.49
N PHE A 124 -6.27 -22.96 -2.99
CA PHE A 124 -5.19 -23.16 -2.01
C PHE A 124 -5.73 -23.66 -0.68
N ASN A 125 -4.93 -24.48 0.00
CA ASN A 125 -5.22 -24.85 1.38
C ASN A 125 -5.03 -23.64 2.31
N PRO A 126 -6.08 -23.13 2.96
CA PRO A 126 -5.97 -21.93 3.80
C PRO A 126 -5.05 -22.14 5.02
N LEU A 127 -4.85 -23.37 5.49
CA LEU A 127 -4.04 -23.68 6.69
C LEU A 127 -2.52 -23.73 6.42
N GLU A 128 -2.09 -23.60 5.18
CA GLU A 128 -0.67 -23.63 4.81
C GLU A 128 -0.09 -22.18 4.71
N ILE A 129 0.41 -21.79 3.53
CA ILE A 129 1.03 -20.49 3.29
C ILE A 129 0.11 -19.30 3.67
N PRO A 130 -1.22 -19.31 3.36
CA PRO A 130 -2.07 -18.19 3.71
C PRO A 130 -2.19 -17.94 5.22
N LEU A 131 -2.23 -19.00 6.04
CA LEU A 131 -2.22 -18.87 7.50
C LEU A 131 -0.88 -18.30 8.00
N LEU A 132 0.24 -18.78 7.47
CA LEU A 132 1.56 -18.24 7.79
C LEU A 132 1.65 -16.74 7.45
N ASN A 133 1.16 -16.36 6.28
CA ASN A 133 1.08 -14.95 5.84
C ASN A 133 0.25 -14.10 6.81
N THR A 134 -0.85 -14.65 7.32
CA THR A 134 -1.68 -13.98 8.35
C THR A 134 -0.90 -13.74 9.64
N MET A 135 -0.16 -14.74 10.12
CA MET A 135 0.66 -14.60 11.33
C MET A 135 1.79 -13.58 11.15
N ILE A 136 2.41 -13.53 9.98
CA ILE A 136 3.47 -12.58 9.64
C ILE A 136 2.92 -11.14 9.67
N LEU A 137 1.79 -10.85 9.02
CA LEU A 137 1.21 -9.52 9.02
C LEU A 137 0.76 -9.10 10.41
N LEU A 138 0.04 -9.94 11.16
CA LEU A 138 -0.38 -9.61 12.52
C LEU A 138 0.82 -9.34 13.44
N SER A 139 1.91 -10.11 13.33
CA SER A 139 3.13 -9.84 14.09
C SER A 139 3.81 -8.53 13.66
N SER A 140 3.73 -8.17 12.39
CA SER A 140 4.20 -6.88 11.88
C SER A 140 3.39 -5.71 12.42
N GLY A 141 2.06 -5.89 12.59
CA GLY A 141 1.18 -4.93 13.24
C GLY A 141 1.57 -4.68 14.71
N LEU A 142 1.98 -5.72 15.44
CA LEU A 142 2.51 -5.58 16.80
C LEU A 142 3.85 -4.84 16.82
N SER A 143 4.75 -5.14 15.90
CA SER A 143 6.07 -4.51 15.87
C SER A 143 6.00 -3.02 15.50
N ILE A 144 5.07 -2.59 14.63
CA ILE A 144 4.90 -1.17 14.30
C ILE A 144 4.25 -0.39 15.45
N THR A 145 3.32 -0.97 16.20
CA THR A 145 2.75 -0.34 17.39
C THR A 145 3.80 -0.17 18.47
N TRP A 146 4.66 -1.16 18.69
CA TRP A 146 5.82 -1.03 19.57
C TRP A 146 6.77 0.09 19.13
N ALA A 147 7.07 0.19 17.84
CA ALA A 147 7.88 1.28 17.28
C ALA A 147 7.27 2.65 17.57
N HIS A 148 5.95 2.79 17.43
CA HIS A 148 5.22 4.05 17.67
C HIS A 148 5.27 4.46 19.14
N HIS A 149 4.97 3.55 20.07
CA HIS A 149 5.07 3.83 21.51
C HIS A 149 6.50 4.23 21.92
N SER A 150 7.49 3.52 21.40
CA SER A 150 8.90 3.85 21.66
C SER A 150 9.29 5.24 21.14
N MET A 151 8.69 5.70 20.03
CA MET A 151 8.92 7.05 19.50
C MET A 151 8.31 8.12 20.41
N MET A 152 7.10 7.89 20.93
CA MET A 152 6.47 8.80 21.90
C MET A 152 7.27 8.93 23.19
N GLU A 153 7.93 7.85 23.61
CA GLU A 153 8.84 7.82 24.79
C GLU A 153 10.24 8.38 24.50
N ASN A 154 10.51 8.91 23.29
CA ASN A 154 11.82 9.37 22.84
C ASN A 154 12.91 8.27 22.81
N ASN A 155 12.53 6.99 22.73
CA ASN A 155 13.45 5.88 22.63
C ASN A 155 13.68 5.50 21.16
N TYR A 156 14.49 6.28 20.47
CA TYR A 156 14.73 6.12 19.02
C TYR A 156 15.34 4.77 18.64
N LYS A 157 16.16 4.15 19.53
CA LYS A 157 16.75 2.83 19.27
C LYS A 157 15.67 1.74 19.17
N LYS A 158 14.74 1.71 20.11
CA LYS A 158 13.63 0.74 20.08
C LYS A 158 12.66 1.02 18.95
N SER A 159 12.39 2.29 18.66
CA SER A 159 11.56 2.68 17.52
C SER A 159 12.17 2.23 16.18
N PHE A 160 13.47 2.40 16.01
CA PHE A 160 14.20 1.91 14.85
C PHE A 160 14.12 0.37 14.72
N GLN A 161 14.36 -0.35 15.82
CA GLN A 161 14.31 -1.82 15.85
C GLN A 161 12.90 -2.34 15.49
N GLY A 162 11.85 -1.78 16.10
CA GLY A 162 10.48 -2.19 15.83
C GLY A 162 10.10 -1.96 14.37
N LEU A 163 10.46 -0.79 13.82
CA LEU A 163 10.18 -0.47 12.43
C LEU A 163 10.98 -1.34 11.44
N PHE A 164 12.23 -1.63 11.75
CA PHE A 164 13.07 -2.53 10.95
C PHE A 164 12.48 -3.95 10.89
N ILE A 165 12.02 -4.49 12.03
CA ILE A 165 11.34 -5.79 12.10
C ILE A 165 10.06 -5.77 11.24
N THR A 166 9.25 -4.72 11.32
CA THR A 166 8.03 -4.57 10.51
C THR A 166 8.34 -4.66 9.02
N ILE A 167 9.37 -3.96 8.54
CA ILE A 167 9.78 -3.96 7.13
C ILE A 167 10.24 -5.35 6.70
N LEU A 168 11.03 -6.05 7.52
CA LEU A 168 11.48 -7.41 7.24
C LEU A 168 10.31 -8.38 7.12
N LEU A 169 9.32 -8.29 8.01
CA LEU A 169 8.12 -9.12 7.95
C LEU A 169 7.28 -8.82 6.71
N GLY A 170 7.12 -7.56 6.33
CA GLY A 170 6.43 -7.16 5.10
C GLY A 170 7.12 -7.67 3.83
N PHE A 171 8.45 -7.64 3.80
CA PHE A 171 9.22 -8.23 2.72
C PHE A 171 9.07 -9.76 2.67
N TYR A 172 9.12 -10.41 3.82
CA TYR A 172 8.93 -11.87 3.91
C TYR A 172 7.53 -12.30 3.44
N PHE A 173 6.49 -11.56 3.84
CA PHE A 173 5.14 -11.75 3.31
C PHE A 173 5.12 -11.70 1.78
N SER A 174 5.75 -10.68 1.19
CA SER A 174 5.76 -10.49 -0.27
C SER A 174 6.45 -11.65 -1.01
N LEU A 175 7.52 -12.20 -0.42
CA LEU A 175 8.20 -13.38 -0.98
C LEU A 175 7.32 -14.63 -0.93
N LEU A 176 6.61 -14.86 0.17
CA LEU A 176 5.70 -16.01 0.30
C LEU A 176 4.51 -15.87 -0.66
N GLN A 177 3.98 -14.67 -0.84
CA GLN A 177 2.90 -14.42 -1.81
C GLN A 177 3.37 -14.65 -3.25
N MET A 178 4.59 -14.25 -3.58
CA MET A 178 5.19 -14.54 -4.89
C MET A 178 5.36 -16.05 -5.11
N PHE A 179 5.82 -16.77 -4.10
CA PHE A 179 5.96 -18.24 -4.14
C PHE A 179 4.60 -18.91 -4.35
N GLU A 180 3.56 -18.49 -3.63
CA GLU A 180 2.19 -18.97 -3.80
C GLU A 180 1.68 -18.76 -5.23
N TYR A 181 1.98 -17.62 -5.85
CA TYR A 181 1.58 -17.35 -7.23
C TYR A 181 2.30 -18.23 -8.26
N LEU A 182 3.56 -18.61 -8.00
CA LEU A 182 4.32 -19.51 -8.88
C LEU A 182 3.83 -20.96 -8.80
N GLU A 183 3.31 -21.36 -7.64
CA GLU A 183 2.77 -22.72 -7.42
C GLU A 183 1.26 -22.82 -7.69
N ALA A 184 0.60 -21.73 -8.07
CA ALA A 184 -0.83 -21.70 -8.31
C ALA A 184 -1.24 -22.71 -9.40
N PRO A 185 -2.18 -23.64 -9.11
CA PRO A 185 -2.66 -24.61 -10.08
C PRO A 185 -3.71 -24.02 -11.04
N PHE A 186 -3.92 -22.71 -11.01
CA PHE A 186 -4.85 -21.97 -11.86
C PHE A 186 -4.26 -20.59 -12.24
N THR A 187 -4.79 -20.01 -13.29
CA THR A 187 -4.33 -18.72 -13.83
C THR A 187 -5.41 -17.64 -13.70
N ILE A 188 -5.05 -16.39 -13.95
CA ILE A 188 -6.00 -15.25 -13.96
C ILE A 188 -7.11 -15.44 -15.03
N ALA A 189 -6.84 -16.19 -16.09
CA ALA A 189 -7.78 -16.47 -17.17
C ALA A 189 -8.73 -17.65 -16.86
N ASP A 190 -8.42 -18.43 -15.83
CA ASP A 190 -9.22 -19.60 -15.43
C ASP A 190 -10.42 -19.16 -14.58
N SER A 191 -11.54 -18.92 -15.24
CA SER A 191 -12.81 -18.51 -14.63
C SER A 191 -12.79 -17.19 -13.87
N VAL A 192 -13.98 -16.81 -13.36
CA VAL A 192 -14.16 -15.65 -12.50
C VAL A 192 -13.41 -15.81 -11.16
N PHE A 193 -13.25 -17.05 -10.68
CA PHE A 193 -12.47 -17.31 -9.46
C PHE A 193 -11.01 -16.86 -9.62
N GLY A 194 -10.34 -17.31 -10.70
CA GLY A 194 -8.95 -16.90 -10.96
C GLY A 194 -8.81 -15.39 -11.12
N SER A 195 -9.71 -14.76 -11.88
CA SER A 195 -9.69 -13.31 -12.09
C SER A 195 -9.87 -12.53 -10.79
N THR A 196 -10.86 -12.87 -9.97
CA THR A 196 -11.11 -12.17 -8.69
C THR A 196 -10.01 -12.46 -7.68
N PHE A 197 -9.48 -13.69 -7.62
CA PHE A 197 -8.37 -14.07 -6.77
C PHE A 197 -7.12 -13.22 -7.07
N PHE A 198 -6.59 -13.33 -8.29
CA PHE A 198 -5.34 -12.65 -8.64
C PHE A 198 -5.45 -11.13 -8.64
N MET A 199 -6.60 -10.55 -9.04
CA MET A 199 -6.80 -9.11 -8.98
C MET A 199 -6.83 -8.60 -7.54
N THR A 200 -7.58 -9.26 -6.66
CA THR A 200 -7.74 -8.76 -5.29
C THR A 200 -6.47 -8.98 -4.46
N THR A 201 -5.89 -10.18 -4.52
CA THR A 201 -4.64 -10.49 -3.81
C THR A 201 -3.45 -9.75 -4.41
N GLY A 202 -3.39 -9.56 -5.73
CA GLY A 202 -2.34 -8.82 -6.41
C GLY A 202 -2.35 -7.33 -6.07
N LEU A 203 -3.52 -6.70 -6.03
CA LEU A 203 -3.65 -5.32 -5.57
C LEU A 203 -3.28 -5.18 -4.09
N HIS A 204 -3.69 -6.14 -3.24
CA HIS A 204 -3.25 -6.17 -1.86
C HIS A 204 -1.72 -6.27 -1.75
N GLY A 205 -1.10 -7.19 -2.50
CA GLY A 205 0.36 -7.34 -2.53
C GLY A 205 1.08 -6.06 -2.98
N LEU A 206 0.50 -5.32 -3.93
CA LEU A 206 1.02 -4.01 -4.36
C LEU A 206 0.94 -2.99 -3.21
N HIS A 207 -0.15 -2.99 -2.43
CA HIS A 207 -0.29 -2.14 -1.23
C HIS A 207 0.72 -2.52 -0.14
N VAL A 208 1.03 -3.81 0.05
CA VAL A 208 2.10 -4.27 0.96
C VAL A 208 3.45 -3.72 0.53
N ILE A 209 3.78 -3.75 -0.76
CA ILE A 209 5.03 -3.21 -1.30
C ILE A 209 5.10 -1.69 -1.08
N ILE A 210 4.05 -0.95 -1.42
CA ILE A 210 3.98 0.51 -1.22
C ILE A 210 4.10 0.84 0.27
N GLY A 211 3.39 0.12 1.14
CA GLY A 211 3.47 0.29 2.59
C GLY A 211 4.87 0.02 3.13
N SER A 212 5.53 -1.05 2.68
CA SER A 212 6.91 -1.37 3.06
C SER A 212 7.89 -0.29 2.62
N LEU A 213 7.75 0.27 1.42
CA LEU A 213 8.55 1.40 0.94
C LEU A 213 8.29 2.67 1.78
N PHE A 214 7.04 2.93 2.14
CA PHE A 214 6.69 4.05 3.01
C PHE A 214 7.34 3.91 4.39
N LEU A 215 7.28 2.73 4.99
CA LEU A 215 7.94 2.43 6.26
C LEU A 215 9.48 2.53 6.15
N LEU A 216 10.06 2.11 5.03
CA LEU A 216 11.50 2.23 4.77
C LEU A 216 11.93 3.71 4.73
N VAL A 217 11.17 4.58 4.09
CA VAL A 217 11.43 6.04 4.12
C VAL A 217 11.32 6.58 5.54
N CYS A 218 10.34 6.13 6.32
CA CYS A 218 10.22 6.50 7.74
C CYS A 218 11.41 6.00 8.57
N LEU A 219 11.94 4.80 8.30
CA LEU A 219 13.12 4.26 8.94
C LEU A 219 14.35 5.15 8.68
N MET A 220 14.58 5.54 7.42
CA MET A 220 15.65 6.49 7.09
C MET A 220 15.47 7.83 7.80
N ARG A 221 14.24 8.32 7.91
CA ARG A 221 13.93 9.58 8.62
C ARG A 221 14.15 9.48 10.13
N ILE A 222 13.92 8.31 10.75
CA ILE A 222 14.29 8.06 12.16
C ILE A 222 15.81 8.12 12.31
N PHE A 223 16.55 7.46 11.41
CA PHE A 223 18.00 7.41 11.46
C PHE A 223 18.66 8.82 11.43
N ILE A 224 18.10 9.74 10.67
CA ILE A 224 18.55 11.14 10.57
C ILE A 224 17.82 12.09 11.54
N ASN A 225 17.11 11.55 12.53
CA ASN A 225 16.41 12.29 13.59
C ASN A 225 15.43 13.35 13.11
N HIS A 226 14.68 13.06 12.04
CA HIS A 226 13.65 13.97 11.49
C HIS A 226 12.36 13.97 12.31
N PHE A 227 12.12 12.98 13.15
CA PHE A 227 10.91 12.87 13.95
C PHE A 227 11.17 13.31 15.40
N SER A 228 10.14 13.87 16.02
CA SER A 228 10.12 14.16 17.46
C SER A 228 8.94 13.46 18.11
N SER A 229 8.95 13.31 19.43
CA SER A 229 7.85 12.71 20.19
C SER A 229 6.49 13.41 19.99
N LYS A 230 6.50 14.71 19.62
CA LYS A 230 5.28 15.51 19.42
C LYS A 230 4.92 15.71 17.94
N HIS A 231 5.87 15.53 17.03
CA HIS A 231 5.68 15.76 15.60
C HIS A 231 6.32 14.64 14.79
N HIS A 232 5.53 13.62 14.49
CA HIS A 232 5.91 12.43 13.71
C HIS A 232 4.78 11.97 12.78
N PHE A 233 3.99 12.92 12.24
CA PHE A 233 2.83 12.63 11.39
C PHE A 233 3.15 11.67 10.23
N GLY A 234 4.30 11.82 9.56
CA GLY A 234 4.68 10.92 8.46
C GLY A 234 4.78 9.45 8.90
N PHE A 235 5.23 9.19 10.13
CA PHE A 235 5.24 7.85 10.70
C PHE A 235 3.82 7.39 11.09
N GLU A 236 3.00 8.25 11.69
CA GLU A 236 1.60 7.93 12.00
C GLU A 236 0.83 7.52 10.74
N ALA A 237 0.99 8.28 9.65
CA ALA A 237 0.36 7.99 8.37
C ALA A 237 0.81 6.63 7.80
N ALA A 238 2.10 6.32 7.87
CA ALA A 238 2.63 5.03 7.44
C ALA A 238 2.09 3.88 8.30
N ALA A 239 2.00 4.05 9.62
CA ALA A 239 1.44 3.06 10.53
C ALA A 239 -0.04 2.80 10.27
N TRP A 240 -0.85 3.84 10.05
CA TRP A 240 -2.27 3.70 9.71
C TRP A 240 -2.47 2.97 8.38
N TYR A 241 -1.62 3.29 7.39
CA TYR A 241 -1.67 2.62 6.09
C TYR A 241 -1.29 1.14 6.24
N TRP A 242 -0.29 0.81 7.05
CA TRP A 242 0.10 -0.58 7.31
C TRP A 242 -1.01 -1.38 7.98
N HIS A 243 -1.63 -0.81 9.02
CA HIS A 243 -2.78 -1.46 9.68
C HIS A 243 -3.99 -1.63 8.74
N PHE A 244 -4.22 -0.69 7.83
CA PHE A 244 -5.22 -0.86 6.78
C PHE A 244 -4.90 -2.08 5.91
N VAL A 245 -3.67 -2.23 5.49
CA VAL A 245 -3.20 -3.39 4.69
C VAL A 245 -3.41 -4.70 5.46
N ASP A 246 -3.05 -4.75 6.75
CA ASP A 246 -3.27 -5.91 7.62
C ASP A 246 -4.77 -6.30 7.69
N VAL A 247 -5.64 -5.32 7.88
CA VAL A 247 -7.11 -5.56 7.96
C VAL A 247 -7.65 -6.08 6.63
N VAL A 248 -7.24 -5.51 5.50
CA VAL A 248 -7.64 -6.01 4.17
C VAL A 248 -7.21 -7.45 3.97
N TRP A 249 -5.99 -7.83 4.42
CA TRP A 249 -5.54 -9.22 4.36
C TRP A 249 -6.44 -10.17 5.15
N LEU A 250 -6.88 -9.80 6.35
CA LEU A 250 -7.81 -10.63 7.13
C LEU A 250 -9.12 -10.88 6.38
N PHE A 251 -9.67 -9.86 5.72
CA PHE A 251 -10.85 -10.03 4.86
C PHE A 251 -10.57 -10.94 3.66
N LEU A 252 -9.40 -10.82 3.02
CA LEU A 252 -8.97 -11.70 1.94
C LEU A 252 -8.85 -13.15 2.40
N TYR A 253 -8.20 -13.36 3.53
CA TYR A 253 -8.02 -14.69 4.11
C TYR A 253 -9.36 -15.38 4.35
N ILE A 254 -10.31 -14.70 5.00
CA ILE A 254 -11.61 -15.27 5.33
C ILE A 254 -12.46 -15.49 4.07
N SER A 255 -12.51 -14.50 3.16
CA SER A 255 -13.42 -14.53 2.02
C SER A 255 -12.89 -15.40 0.88
N ILE A 256 -11.64 -15.20 0.46
CA ILE A 256 -11.11 -15.81 -0.75
C ILE A 256 -10.44 -17.16 -0.45
N TYR A 257 -9.69 -17.27 0.64
CA TYR A 257 -9.00 -18.52 0.96
C TYR A 257 -9.88 -19.50 1.75
N TRP A 258 -10.47 -19.04 2.85
CA TRP A 258 -11.21 -19.95 3.74
C TRP A 258 -12.61 -20.27 3.23
N TRP A 259 -13.34 -19.28 2.70
CA TRP A 259 -14.68 -19.51 2.13
C TRP A 259 -14.67 -20.38 0.88
N SER A 260 -13.61 -20.38 0.09
CA SER A 260 -13.48 -21.08 -1.19
C SER A 260 -12.68 -22.38 -1.08
N GLY A 261 -12.10 -22.69 0.09
CA GLY A 261 -11.26 -23.85 0.35
C GLY A 261 -11.99 -25.10 0.80
#